data_0a8fd249871b1a55595bbf763a6dd766
#
_entry.id   0a8fd249871b1a55595bbf763a6dd766
#
_cell.length_a   1.000
_cell.length_b   1.000
_cell.length_c   1.000
_cell.angle_alpha   90.00
_cell.angle_beta   90.00
_cell.angle_gamma   90.00
#
_symmetry.space_group_name_H-M   'P 1'
#
loop_
_entity.id
_entity.type
_entity.pdbx_description
1 polymer ?
#
loop_
_entity_poly.entity_id
_entity_poly.type
_entity_poly.pdbx_seq_one_letter_code
_entity_poly.pdbx_strand_id
1 'polypeptide(L)'
;MERNLETARKAHKAGVKFAMGSDAIYTMFGENTRELAWFVKAGMTPEQALRTATTNGAELLGKKKDLGAVAPGYFADLVAVEGDPLADINVVLSNVKWVMKGGAVVSDKTKVQPH
;
A
#
# COMPACT_ATOMS: atom_id res chain seq x y z
N MET A 1 -19.90 4.83 6.17
CA MET A 1 -18.56 5.27 5.73
C MET A 1 -17.97 6.31 6.65
N GLU A 2 -18.67 7.40 6.93
CA GLU A 2 -18.16 8.47 7.82
C GLU A 2 -17.85 7.98 9.23
N ARG A 3 -18.66 7.08 9.77
CA ARG A 3 -18.43 6.48 11.09
C ARG A 3 -17.12 5.72 11.17
N ASN A 4 -16.84 4.94 10.12
CA ASN A 4 -15.62 4.16 10.08
C ASN A 4 -14.39 5.07 9.93
N LEU A 5 -14.54 6.14 9.17
CA LEU A 5 -13.47 7.12 8.99
C LEU A 5 -13.17 7.83 10.31
N GLU A 6 -14.19 8.21 11.06
CA GLU A 6 -14.02 8.86 12.37
C GLU A 6 -13.40 7.91 13.40
N THR A 7 -13.82 6.65 13.42
CA THR A 7 -13.23 5.63 14.28
C THR A 7 -11.75 5.45 13.98
N ALA A 8 -11.38 5.35 12.69
CA ALA A 8 -9.99 5.25 12.26
C ALA A 8 -9.20 6.49 12.68
N ARG A 9 -9.78 7.67 12.54
CA ARG A 9 -9.13 8.92 12.94
C ARG A 9 -8.83 8.94 14.43
N LYS A 10 -9.78 8.53 15.26
CA LYS A 10 -9.60 8.46 16.72
C LYS A 10 -8.54 7.43 17.10
N ALA A 11 -8.57 6.25 16.47
CA ALA A 11 -7.60 5.20 16.73
C ALA A 11 -6.19 5.62 16.33
N HIS A 12 -6.05 6.26 15.17
CA HIS A 12 -4.76 6.78 14.72
C HIS A 12 -4.21 7.84 15.68
N LYS A 13 -5.08 8.75 16.11
CA LYS A 13 -4.71 9.81 17.05
C LYS A 13 -4.27 9.22 18.40
N ALA A 14 -4.85 8.10 18.80
CA ALA A 14 -4.51 7.39 20.03
C ALA A 14 -3.25 6.53 19.91
N GLY A 15 -2.61 6.47 18.73
CA GLY A 15 -1.38 5.73 18.52
C GLY A 15 -1.56 4.26 18.17
N VAL A 16 -2.76 3.84 17.80
CA VAL A 16 -3.00 2.45 17.38
C VAL A 16 -2.27 2.18 16.07
N LYS A 17 -1.56 1.05 16.01
CA LYS A 17 -0.86 0.61 14.80
C LYS A 17 -1.84 -0.07 13.86
N PHE A 18 -1.83 0.33 12.59
CA PHE A 18 -2.74 -0.17 11.56
C PHE A 18 -2.02 -1.06 10.56
N ALA A 19 -2.74 -2.09 10.08
CA ALA A 19 -2.35 -2.84 8.89
C ALA A 19 -3.53 -2.77 7.91
N MET A 20 -3.22 -2.68 6.62
CA MET A 20 -4.24 -2.56 5.59
C MET A 20 -4.95 -3.88 5.32
N GLY A 21 -6.28 -3.81 5.20
CA GLY A 21 -7.10 -4.92 4.73
C GLY A 21 -8.33 -4.33 4.06
N SER A 22 -8.55 -4.64 2.79
CA SER A 22 -9.63 -4.04 2.01
C SER A 22 -10.95 -4.78 2.10
N ASP A 23 -10.90 -6.08 2.38
CA ASP A 23 -12.07 -6.97 2.32
C ASP A 23 -12.84 -6.79 0.99
N ALA A 24 -12.10 -6.58 -0.11
CA ALA A 24 -12.67 -6.33 -1.42
C ALA A 24 -13.43 -7.55 -1.92
N ILE A 25 -14.63 -7.32 -2.44
CA ILE A 25 -15.52 -8.37 -2.97
C ILE A 25 -15.97 -8.02 -4.40
N TYR A 26 -16.19 -9.04 -5.21
CA TYR A 26 -16.76 -8.95 -6.55
C TYR A 26 -16.25 -7.78 -7.40
N THR A 27 -17.01 -6.70 -7.49
CA THR A 27 -16.71 -5.55 -8.34
C THR A 27 -15.53 -4.72 -7.85
N MET A 28 -15.06 -4.96 -6.62
CA MET A 28 -13.95 -4.20 -6.03
C MET A 28 -12.60 -4.90 -6.16
N PHE A 29 -12.55 -6.07 -6.77
CA PHE A 29 -11.29 -6.76 -7.01
C PHE A 29 -10.37 -5.92 -7.90
N GLY A 30 -9.12 -5.77 -7.49
CA GLY A 30 -8.16 -4.92 -8.18
C GLY A 30 -8.10 -3.49 -7.65
N GLU A 31 -9.03 -3.11 -6.79
CA GLU A 31 -9.07 -1.77 -6.18
C GLU A 31 -8.72 -1.80 -4.69
N ASN A 32 -8.02 -2.84 -4.26
CA ASN A 32 -7.70 -3.08 -2.85
C ASN A 32 -6.90 -1.94 -2.23
N THR A 33 -6.06 -1.26 -3.01
CA THR A 33 -5.21 -0.17 -2.52
C THR A 33 -5.97 1.11 -2.20
N ARG A 34 -7.25 1.21 -2.54
CA ARG A 34 -8.09 2.38 -2.22
C ARG A 34 -8.17 2.66 -0.72
N GLU A 35 -7.99 1.65 0.12
CA GLU A 35 -7.92 1.82 1.57
C GLU A 35 -6.84 2.81 1.98
N LEU A 36 -5.75 2.90 1.24
CA LEU A 36 -4.66 3.83 1.53
C LEU A 36 -5.13 5.29 1.48
N ALA A 37 -6.00 5.63 0.53
CA ALA A 37 -6.56 6.98 0.44
C ALA A 37 -7.47 7.28 1.63
N TRP A 38 -8.22 6.28 2.11
CA TRP A 38 -9.06 6.42 3.31
C TRP A 38 -8.22 6.67 4.55
N PHE A 39 -7.08 5.99 4.70
CA PHE A 39 -6.18 6.21 5.83
C PHE A 39 -5.64 7.64 5.84
N VAL A 40 -5.29 8.18 4.68
CA VAL A 40 -4.87 9.58 4.58
C VAL A 40 -6.00 10.52 4.98
N LYS A 41 -7.23 10.25 4.56
CA LYS A 41 -8.41 11.01 5.00
C LYS A 41 -8.62 10.94 6.50
N ALA A 42 -8.26 9.82 7.12
CA ALA A 42 -8.37 9.62 8.57
C ALA A 42 -7.28 10.34 9.36
N GLY A 43 -6.35 11.03 8.68
CA GLY A 43 -5.32 11.83 9.30
C GLY A 43 -3.91 11.28 9.20
N MET A 44 -3.71 10.15 8.55
CA MET A 44 -2.37 9.61 8.33
C MET A 44 -1.64 10.41 7.25
N THR A 45 -0.31 10.51 7.38
CA THR A 45 0.51 10.97 6.27
C THR A 45 0.56 9.87 5.21
N PRO A 46 0.89 10.20 3.94
CA PRO A 46 1.08 9.16 2.91
C PRO A 46 2.08 8.08 3.34
N GLU A 47 3.17 8.45 4.01
CA GLU A 47 4.13 7.49 4.54
C GLU A 47 3.49 6.54 5.55
N GLN A 48 2.73 7.07 6.49
CA GLN A 48 2.03 6.25 7.49
C GLN A 48 1.03 5.30 6.84
N ALA A 49 0.30 5.78 5.83
CA ALA A 49 -0.62 4.95 5.08
C ALA A 49 0.11 3.82 4.35
N LEU A 50 1.23 4.11 3.69
CA LEU A 50 2.03 3.09 3.01
C LEU A 50 2.57 2.04 3.97
N ARG A 51 2.94 2.42 5.18
CA ARG A 51 3.42 1.49 6.20
C ARG A 51 2.34 0.46 6.60
N THR A 52 1.06 0.83 6.53
CA THR A 52 -0.01 -0.13 6.83
C THR A 52 -0.03 -1.31 5.86
N ALA A 53 0.40 -1.08 4.61
CA ALA A 53 0.42 -2.08 3.54
C ALA A 53 1.80 -2.73 3.36
N THR A 54 2.81 -2.29 4.09
CA THR A 54 4.18 -2.78 3.94
C THR A 54 4.72 -3.27 5.28
N THR A 55 5.44 -2.44 6.02
CA THR A 55 6.10 -2.85 7.26
C THR A 55 5.12 -3.27 8.35
N ASN A 56 4.01 -2.55 8.52
CA ASN A 56 3.01 -2.90 9.54
C ASN A 56 2.28 -4.20 9.20
N GLY A 57 1.96 -4.40 7.91
CA GLY A 57 1.35 -5.65 7.44
C GLY A 57 2.28 -6.84 7.66
N ALA A 58 3.56 -6.68 7.34
CA ALA A 58 4.55 -7.72 7.56
C ALA A 58 4.71 -8.07 9.04
N GLU A 59 4.68 -7.06 9.91
CA GLU A 59 4.75 -7.27 11.35
C GLU A 59 3.53 -8.05 11.87
N LEU A 60 2.34 -7.71 11.38
CA LEU A 60 1.11 -8.43 11.73
C LEU A 60 1.19 -9.92 11.36
N LEU A 61 1.81 -10.22 10.22
CA LEU A 61 2.01 -11.60 9.77
C LEU A 61 3.18 -12.31 10.44
N GLY A 62 3.94 -11.64 11.30
CA GLY A 62 5.14 -12.19 11.91
C GLY A 62 6.31 -12.32 10.95
N LYS A 63 6.34 -11.53 9.88
CA LYS A 63 7.31 -11.61 8.79
C LYS A 63 8.10 -10.32 8.58
N LYS A 64 8.23 -9.49 9.60
CA LYS A 64 8.87 -8.17 9.45
C LYS A 64 10.34 -8.22 9.05
N LYS A 65 11.00 -9.38 9.17
CA LYS A 65 12.40 -9.56 8.76
C LYS A 65 12.54 -10.05 7.33
N ASP A 66 11.43 -10.43 6.69
CA ASP A 66 11.42 -11.05 5.37
C ASP A 66 10.64 -10.24 4.33
N LEU A 67 9.63 -9.50 4.77
CA LEU A 67 8.66 -8.81 3.92
C LEU A 67 8.48 -7.35 4.34
N GLY A 68 8.00 -6.55 3.41
CA GLY A 68 7.50 -5.21 3.70
C GLY A 68 8.53 -4.09 3.57
N ALA A 69 9.76 -4.40 3.21
CA ALA A 69 10.80 -3.39 3.03
C ALA A 69 11.70 -3.73 1.85
N VAL A 70 12.32 -2.70 1.28
CA VAL A 70 13.33 -2.84 0.23
C VAL A 70 14.69 -2.83 0.93
N ALA A 71 15.20 -4.01 1.22
CA ALA A 71 16.46 -4.17 1.95
C ALA A 71 17.09 -5.52 1.64
N PRO A 72 18.44 -5.65 1.80
CA PRO A 72 19.10 -6.93 1.61
C PRO A 72 18.50 -8.01 2.51
N GLY A 73 18.29 -9.20 1.96
CA GLY A 73 17.73 -10.34 2.69
C GLY A 73 16.20 -10.41 2.70
N TYR A 74 15.52 -9.39 2.21
CA TYR A 74 14.06 -9.40 2.09
C TYR A 74 13.62 -10.00 0.76
N PHE A 75 12.41 -10.54 0.71
CA PHE A 75 11.82 -10.99 -0.53
C PHE A 75 11.70 -9.83 -1.52
N ALA A 76 11.97 -10.11 -2.79
CA ALA A 76 11.88 -9.12 -3.86
C ALA A 76 10.42 -8.99 -4.34
N ASP A 77 9.57 -8.44 -3.47
CA ASP A 77 8.18 -8.07 -3.74
C ASP A 77 8.16 -6.55 -3.85
N LEU A 78 8.23 -6.04 -5.09
CA LEU A 78 8.49 -4.64 -5.35
C LEU A 78 7.42 -4.05 -6.29
N VAL A 79 7.09 -2.79 -6.05
CA VAL A 79 6.20 -2.02 -6.91
C VAL A 79 6.90 -0.71 -7.25
N ALA A 80 6.98 -0.40 -8.54
CA ALA A 80 7.47 0.90 -8.99
C ALA A 80 6.30 1.76 -9.46
N VAL A 81 6.26 2.99 -8.99
CA VAL A 81 5.23 3.94 -9.32
C VAL A 81 5.83 5.17 -9.97
N GLU A 82 5.05 5.85 -10.81
CA GLU A 82 5.45 7.12 -11.40
C GLU A 82 4.92 8.26 -10.54
N GLY A 83 5.83 9.06 -10.00
CA GLY A 83 5.52 10.15 -9.08
C GLY A 83 6.03 9.89 -7.68
N ASP A 84 5.70 10.78 -6.75
CA ASP A 84 6.13 10.71 -5.36
C ASP A 84 4.96 10.26 -4.46
N PRO A 85 4.92 9.00 -4.03
CA PRO A 85 3.83 8.51 -3.19
C PRO A 85 3.83 9.11 -1.78
N LEU A 86 4.94 9.71 -1.36
CA LEU A 86 5.01 10.38 -0.05
C LEU A 86 4.38 11.77 -0.09
N ALA A 87 4.27 12.36 -1.28
CA ALA A 87 3.59 13.62 -1.48
C ALA A 87 2.10 13.42 -1.80
N ASP A 88 1.77 12.34 -2.52
CA ASP A 88 0.40 12.04 -2.95
C ASP A 88 0.17 10.54 -2.98
N ILE A 89 -0.65 10.04 -2.08
CA ILE A 89 -0.95 8.60 -1.97
C ILE A 89 -1.64 8.07 -3.23
N ASN A 90 -2.33 8.89 -3.99
CA ASN A 90 -3.01 8.46 -5.22
C ASN A 90 -2.04 7.93 -6.28
N VAL A 91 -0.77 8.26 -6.19
CA VAL A 91 0.29 7.71 -7.06
C VAL A 91 0.30 6.17 -7.00
N VAL A 92 0.12 5.59 -5.80
CA VAL A 92 0.07 4.13 -5.64
C VAL A 92 -1.23 3.53 -6.14
N LEU A 93 -2.29 4.33 -6.26
CA LEU A 93 -3.59 3.86 -6.72
C LEU A 93 -3.69 3.82 -8.25
N SER A 94 -3.06 4.77 -8.92
CA SER A 94 -3.27 4.97 -10.37
C SER A 94 -2.01 4.91 -11.23
N ASN A 95 -0.83 5.03 -10.63
CA ASN A 95 0.43 5.18 -11.38
C ASN A 95 1.41 4.04 -11.18
N VAL A 96 0.93 2.82 -10.93
CA VAL A 96 1.78 1.64 -10.84
C VAL A 96 2.26 1.27 -12.25
N LYS A 97 3.58 1.22 -12.44
CA LYS A 97 4.20 0.96 -13.75
C LYS A 97 4.91 -0.39 -13.82
N TRP A 98 5.22 -0.99 -12.68
CA TRP A 98 6.01 -2.21 -12.67
C TRP A 98 5.79 -2.95 -11.34
N VAL A 99 5.62 -4.26 -11.40
CA VAL A 99 5.40 -5.09 -10.22
C VAL A 99 6.28 -6.33 -10.30
N MET A 100 6.98 -6.63 -9.22
CA MET A 100 7.77 -7.84 -9.06
C MET A 100 7.28 -8.61 -7.84
N LYS A 101 7.21 -9.92 -7.95
CA LYS A 101 6.89 -10.79 -6.82
C LYS A 101 7.87 -11.95 -6.77
N GLY A 102 8.52 -12.12 -5.60
CA GLY A 102 9.50 -13.19 -5.42
C GLY A 102 10.65 -13.14 -6.42
N GLY A 103 11.04 -11.96 -6.88
CA GLY A 103 12.09 -11.77 -7.85
C GLY A 103 11.65 -11.94 -9.31
N ALA A 104 10.38 -12.24 -9.57
CA ALA A 104 9.86 -12.39 -10.93
C ALA A 104 8.98 -11.18 -11.30
N VAL A 105 9.21 -10.60 -12.47
CA VAL A 105 8.40 -9.49 -12.98
C VAL A 105 7.02 -10.02 -13.39
N VAL A 106 5.97 -9.49 -12.75
CA VAL A 106 4.59 -9.91 -13.03
C VAL A 106 3.81 -8.87 -13.85
N SER A 107 4.26 -7.63 -13.86
CA SER A 107 3.67 -6.57 -14.68
C SER A 107 4.73 -5.53 -15.02
N ASP A 108 4.78 -5.13 -16.28
CA ASP A 108 5.72 -4.10 -16.75
C ASP A 108 5.02 -3.19 -17.74
N LYS A 109 4.71 -1.98 -17.31
CA LYS A 109 4.09 -0.93 -18.12
C LYS A 109 5.06 0.20 -18.42
N THR A 110 6.35 -0.05 -18.16
CA THR A 110 7.42 0.96 -18.41
C THR A 110 7.78 1.07 -19.87
N LYS A 111 7.53 0.02 -20.65
CA LYS A 111 7.88 0.00 -22.07
C LYS A 111 6.77 0.63 -22.90
N VAL A 112 7.17 1.54 -23.79
CA VAL A 112 6.24 2.09 -24.79
C VAL A 112 5.91 0.97 -25.76
N GLN A 113 4.62 0.65 -25.88
CA GLN A 113 4.18 -0.36 -26.82
C GLN A 113 4.22 0.22 -28.24
N PRO A 114 4.86 -0.46 -29.21
CA PRO A 114 4.78 -0.01 -30.60
C PRO A 114 3.34 -0.13 -31.08
N HIS A 115 2.90 0.91 -31.75
CA HIS A 115 1.56 0.95 -32.35
C HIS A 115 1.47 0.11 -33.60
#